data_6a626aa5dfd3ffd51fc17eed4da2f54d
#
_entry.id   6a626aa5dfd3ffd51fc17eed4da2f54d
#
_cell.length_a   1.000
_cell.length_b   1.000
_cell.length_c   1.000
_cell.angle_alpha   90.00
_cell.angle_beta   90.00
_cell.angle_gamma   90.00
#
_symmetry.space_group_name_H-M   'P 1'
#
loop_
_entity.id
_entity.type
_entity.pdbx_description
1 polymer ?
#
loop_
_entity_poly.entity_id
_entity_poly.type
_entity_poly.pdbx_seq_one_letter_code
_entity_poly.pdbx_strand_id
1 'polypeptide(L)'
;MTVSPLPTATGMQARLIGAGNRLHLQHGPIDMVIDADGHNRGRLFTAAAKAGISVLATLVEELPLLRARHHNGRQFAGPVARRMQAACHLADGRFVTPMIAVAGAVADHILATMLADKFTDDVTKIIVNNGGDVAFWTAPGAIAKAQLAG
;
A
#
# COMPACT_ATOMS: atom_id res chain seq x y z
N MET A 1 23.07 -15.52 -8.54
CA MET A 1 22.29 -14.27 -8.68
C MET A 1 22.19 -13.59 -7.31
N THR A 2 22.86 -12.46 -7.19
CA THR A 2 22.78 -11.66 -5.96
C THR A 2 21.44 -10.93 -5.94
N VAL A 3 20.57 -11.30 -5.02
CA VAL A 3 19.35 -10.56 -4.75
C VAL A 3 19.76 -9.33 -3.93
N SER A 4 19.52 -8.14 -4.45
CA SER A 4 19.73 -6.91 -3.67
C SER A 4 18.88 -6.96 -2.41
N PRO A 5 19.42 -6.57 -1.25
CA PRO A 5 18.64 -6.54 -0.04
C PRO A 5 17.47 -5.55 -0.18
N LEU A 6 16.35 -5.87 0.46
CA LEU A 6 15.20 -4.97 0.50
C LEU A 6 15.57 -3.69 1.25
N PRO A 7 15.03 -2.53 0.83
CA PRO A 7 15.21 -1.28 1.57
C PRO A 7 14.70 -1.41 3.00
N THR A 8 15.40 -0.78 3.93
CA THR A 8 15.04 -0.82 5.34
C THR A 8 15.01 0.59 5.93
N ALA A 9 14.26 0.76 7.00
CA ALA A 9 14.23 1.96 7.81
C ALA A 9 14.06 1.57 9.27
N THR A 10 14.38 2.48 10.18
CA THR A 10 14.16 2.25 11.61
C THR A 10 12.70 1.92 11.89
N GLY A 11 12.44 0.80 12.55
CA GLY A 11 11.10 0.33 12.87
C GLY A 11 10.37 -0.37 11.74
N MET A 12 10.94 -0.42 10.53
CA MET A 12 10.36 -1.17 9.42
C MET A 12 11.02 -2.54 9.29
N GLN A 13 10.18 -3.55 9.08
CA GLN A 13 10.61 -4.89 8.73
C GLN A 13 10.06 -5.26 7.35
N ALA A 14 10.91 -5.75 6.48
CA ALA A 14 10.52 -6.23 5.15
C ALA A 14 11.23 -7.56 4.91
N ARG A 15 10.46 -8.60 4.57
CA ARG A 15 11.02 -9.93 4.30
C ARG A 15 10.19 -10.69 3.28
N LEU A 16 10.84 -11.53 2.51
CA LEU A 16 10.16 -12.46 1.62
C LEU A 16 9.61 -13.63 2.43
N ILE A 17 8.39 -14.04 2.12
CA ILE A 17 7.71 -15.17 2.75
C ILE A 17 7.22 -16.15 1.69
N GLY A 18 6.75 -17.33 2.15
CA GLY A 18 6.44 -18.45 1.26
C GLY A 18 7.71 -18.91 0.54
N ALA A 19 7.61 -19.25 -0.72
CA ALA A 19 8.74 -19.61 -1.57
C ALA A 19 9.43 -18.37 -2.19
N GLY A 20 9.38 -17.22 -1.52
CA GLY A 20 9.90 -15.95 -2.03
C GLY A 20 8.95 -15.22 -2.97
N ASN A 21 7.72 -15.67 -3.07
CA ASN A 21 6.70 -15.13 -3.97
C ASN A 21 5.83 -14.04 -3.33
N ARG A 22 6.02 -13.78 -2.05
CA ARG A 22 5.29 -12.74 -1.31
C ARG A 22 6.24 -11.91 -0.46
N LEU A 23 5.88 -10.67 -0.24
CA LEU A 23 6.58 -9.73 0.63
C LEU A 23 5.71 -9.47 1.86
N HIS A 24 6.28 -9.64 3.05
CA HIS A 24 5.69 -9.14 4.29
C HIS A 24 6.40 -7.85 4.69
N LEU A 25 5.63 -6.78 4.84
CA LEU A 25 6.14 -5.46 5.18
C LEU A 25 5.38 -4.94 6.39
N GLN A 26 6.11 -4.65 7.46
CA GLN A 26 5.55 -4.12 8.70
C GLN A 26 6.28 -2.83 9.08
N HIS A 27 5.51 -1.77 9.35
CA HIS A 27 6.06 -0.49 9.77
C HIS A 27 5.08 0.20 10.72
N GLY A 28 5.34 0.10 12.03
CA GLY A 28 4.40 0.57 13.04
C GLY A 28 3.05 -0.15 12.92
N PRO A 29 1.94 0.57 12.78
CA PRO A 29 0.62 -0.03 12.62
C PRO A 29 0.35 -0.61 11.23
N ILE A 30 1.24 -0.36 10.26
CA ILE A 30 1.12 -0.88 8.90
C ILE A 30 1.64 -2.32 8.88
N ASP A 31 0.82 -3.25 8.44
CA ASP A 31 1.17 -4.66 8.32
C ASP A 31 0.57 -5.21 7.03
N MET A 32 1.43 -5.37 6.02
CA MET A 32 1.02 -5.74 4.67
C MET A 32 1.63 -7.05 4.22
N VAL A 33 0.84 -7.83 3.49
CA VAL A 33 1.32 -8.94 2.68
C VAL A 33 1.06 -8.61 1.21
N ILE A 34 2.12 -8.66 0.40
CA ILE A 34 2.08 -8.31 -1.01
C ILE A 34 2.41 -9.54 -1.83
N ASP A 35 1.55 -9.88 -2.77
CA ASP A 35 1.73 -10.98 -3.71
C ASP A 35 1.85 -10.40 -5.12
N ALA A 36 2.84 -10.84 -5.87
CA ALA A 36 3.03 -10.47 -7.26
C ALA A 36 3.72 -11.62 -8.00
N ASP A 37 3.39 -11.76 -9.27
CA ASP A 37 4.09 -12.68 -10.18
C ASP A 37 5.04 -11.93 -11.11
N GLY A 38 5.61 -12.62 -12.11
CA GLY A 38 6.55 -12.06 -13.07
C GLY A 38 8.01 -12.31 -12.69
N HIS A 39 8.89 -12.24 -13.71
CA HIS A 39 10.32 -12.47 -13.54
C HIS A 39 11.00 -11.41 -12.67
N ASN A 40 10.48 -10.18 -12.72
CA ASN A 40 11.05 -9.04 -12.00
C ASN A 40 10.28 -8.68 -10.74
N ARG A 41 9.49 -9.60 -10.17
CA ARG A 41 8.73 -9.32 -8.94
C ARG A 41 9.60 -8.81 -7.79
N GLY A 42 10.85 -9.23 -7.71
CA GLY A 42 11.79 -8.72 -6.71
C GLY A 42 11.99 -7.21 -6.81
N ARG A 43 11.97 -6.65 -8.02
CA ARG A 43 12.04 -5.20 -8.23
C ARG A 43 10.75 -4.51 -7.81
N LEU A 44 9.61 -5.15 -8.06
CA LEU A 44 8.31 -4.64 -7.59
C LEU A 44 8.25 -4.63 -6.07
N PHE A 45 8.76 -5.66 -5.41
CA PHE A 45 8.84 -5.70 -3.94
C PHE A 45 9.79 -4.63 -3.40
N THR A 46 10.88 -4.36 -4.09
CA THR A 46 11.79 -3.25 -3.73
C THR A 46 11.07 -1.90 -3.83
N ALA A 47 10.29 -1.68 -4.89
CA ALA A 47 9.51 -0.46 -5.05
C ALA A 47 8.47 -0.32 -3.93
N ALA A 48 7.78 -1.40 -3.58
CA ALA A 48 6.82 -1.42 -2.49
C ALA A 48 7.47 -1.09 -1.14
N ALA A 49 8.64 -1.67 -0.85
CA ALA A 49 9.36 -1.41 0.39
C ALA A 49 9.84 0.04 0.48
N LYS A 50 10.33 0.61 -0.62
CA LYS A 50 10.70 2.03 -0.68
C LYS A 50 9.51 2.95 -0.41
N ALA A 51 8.36 2.66 -1.02
CA ALA A 51 7.14 3.41 -0.75
C ALA A 51 6.73 3.28 0.73
N GLY A 52 6.83 2.08 1.29
CA GLY A 52 6.51 1.81 2.69
C GLY A 52 7.35 2.62 3.67
N ILE A 53 8.61 2.88 3.36
CA ILE A 53 9.49 3.70 4.20
C ILE A 53 8.92 5.11 4.38
N SER A 54 8.42 5.73 3.32
CA SER A 54 7.96 7.12 3.35
C SER A 54 6.52 7.28 3.84
N VAL A 55 5.70 6.24 3.74
CA VAL A 55 4.26 6.33 4.04
C VAL A 55 4.01 6.75 5.48
N LEU A 56 4.59 6.03 6.45
CA LEU A 56 4.32 6.29 7.86
C LEU A 56 4.80 7.68 8.28
N ALA A 57 6.01 8.07 7.88
CA ALA A 57 6.56 9.39 8.21
C ALA A 57 5.67 10.52 7.67
N THR A 58 5.23 10.40 6.42
CA THR A 58 4.36 11.38 5.77
C THR A 58 3.00 11.46 6.46
N LEU A 59 2.41 10.31 6.83
CA LEU A 59 1.14 10.28 7.55
C LEU A 59 1.25 10.92 8.95
N VAL A 60 2.33 10.68 9.65
CA VAL A 60 2.55 11.25 10.99
C VAL A 60 2.60 12.78 10.95
N GLU A 61 3.20 13.35 9.92
CA GLU A 61 3.26 14.82 9.75
C GLU A 61 1.86 15.45 9.63
N GLU A 62 0.92 14.75 9.01
CA GLU A 62 -0.44 15.26 8.77
C GLU A 62 -1.48 14.66 9.75
N LEU A 63 -1.03 13.88 10.73
CA LEU A 63 -1.89 13.10 11.62
C LEU A 63 -2.94 13.94 12.36
N PRO A 64 -2.64 15.14 12.89
CA PRO A 64 -3.67 15.96 13.55
C PRO A 64 -4.84 16.27 12.63
N LEU A 65 -4.59 16.57 11.34
CA LEU A 65 -5.63 16.86 10.35
C LEU A 65 -6.37 15.57 9.93
N LEU A 66 -5.66 14.44 9.86
CA LEU A 66 -6.26 13.15 9.50
C LEU A 66 -7.18 12.62 10.60
N ARG A 67 -6.93 12.97 11.85
CA ARG A 67 -7.77 12.60 13.00
C ARG A 67 -8.93 13.57 13.23
N ALA A 68 -8.89 14.74 12.58
CA ALA A 68 -9.95 15.72 12.69
C ALA A 68 -11.14 15.36 11.80
N ARG A 69 -12.33 15.90 12.14
CA ARG A 69 -13.51 15.75 11.28
C ARG A 69 -13.20 16.18 9.85
N HIS A 70 -13.66 15.41 8.88
CA HIS A 70 -13.48 15.71 7.46
C HIS A 70 -14.06 17.10 7.12
N HIS A 71 -13.30 17.84 6.32
CA HIS A 71 -13.67 19.16 5.81
C HIS A 71 -13.22 19.28 4.35
N ASN A 72 -14.15 19.58 3.44
CA ASN A 72 -13.90 19.57 1.99
C ASN A 72 -12.82 20.57 1.53
N GLY A 73 -12.65 21.69 2.23
CA GLY A 73 -11.64 22.70 1.88
C GLY A 73 -10.23 22.40 2.39
N ARG A 74 -10.04 21.33 3.15
CA ARG A 74 -8.74 21.00 3.71
C ARG A 74 -7.86 20.36 2.66
N GLN A 75 -6.58 20.75 2.63
CA GLN A 75 -5.60 20.23 1.71
C GLN A 75 -4.57 19.37 2.43
N PHE A 76 -4.22 18.24 1.83
CA PHE A 76 -3.16 17.35 2.30
C PHE A 76 -2.03 17.30 1.29
N ALA A 77 -0.79 17.28 1.79
CA ALA A 77 0.40 17.21 0.94
C ALA A 77 0.71 15.76 0.53
N GLY A 78 0.53 14.79 1.43
CA GLY A 78 0.89 13.39 1.17
C GLY A 78 -0.09 12.68 0.24
N PRO A 79 0.40 11.76 -0.61
CA PRO A 79 -0.45 11.02 -1.54
C PRO A 79 -1.45 10.10 -0.83
N VAL A 80 -1.05 9.47 0.26
CA VAL A 80 -1.95 8.60 1.05
C VAL A 80 -3.01 9.45 1.74
N ALA A 81 -2.63 10.57 2.37
CA ALA A 81 -3.58 11.47 3.02
C ALA A 81 -4.61 12.01 2.04
N ARG A 82 -4.21 12.34 0.81
CA ARG A 82 -5.15 12.77 -0.24
C ARG A 82 -6.15 11.66 -0.62
N ARG A 83 -5.70 10.41 -0.69
CA ARG A 83 -6.59 9.26 -0.93
C ARG A 83 -7.57 9.05 0.21
N MET A 84 -7.11 9.21 1.45
CA MET A 84 -7.96 9.13 2.64
C MET A 84 -9.03 10.21 2.63
N GLN A 85 -8.66 11.43 2.27
CA GLN A 85 -9.62 12.54 2.14
C GLN A 85 -10.64 12.26 1.04
N ALA A 86 -10.20 11.78 -0.13
CA ALA A 86 -11.09 11.47 -1.23
C ALA A 86 -12.14 10.41 -0.85
N ALA A 87 -11.75 9.42 -0.06
CA ALA A 87 -12.68 8.41 0.45
C ALA A 87 -13.77 9.02 1.37
N CYS A 88 -13.43 10.07 2.11
CA CYS A 88 -14.38 10.76 2.99
C CYS A 88 -15.50 11.49 2.23
N HIS A 89 -15.28 11.88 0.98
CA HIS A 89 -16.32 12.52 0.18
C HIS A 89 -17.50 11.59 -0.08
N LEU A 90 -17.32 10.27 0.07
CA LEU A 90 -18.40 9.27 -0.06
C LEU A 90 -19.26 9.14 1.19
N ALA A 91 -18.83 9.71 2.31
CA ALA A 91 -19.53 9.61 3.60
C ALA A 91 -20.42 10.83 3.87
N ASP A 92 -21.22 11.21 2.89
CA ASP A 92 -22.04 12.42 2.87
C ASP A 92 -22.83 12.63 4.15
N GLY A 93 -22.67 13.80 4.78
CA GLY A 93 -23.41 14.23 5.97
C GLY A 93 -23.08 13.52 7.28
N ARG A 94 -22.16 12.53 7.28
CA ARG A 94 -21.78 11.77 8.47
C ARG A 94 -20.54 12.38 9.14
N PHE A 95 -20.46 12.22 10.46
CA PHE A 95 -19.22 12.54 11.17
C PHE A 95 -18.19 11.46 10.88
N VAL A 96 -17.15 11.82 10.09
CA VAL A 96 -16.02 10.92 9.80
C VAL A 96 -14.71 11.70 9.86
N THR A 97 -13.65 11.00 10.17
CA THR A 97 -12.28 11.50 9.98
C THR A 97 -11.62 10.73 8.84
N PRO A 98 -10.63 11.30 8.13
CA PRO A 98 -9.90 10.56 7.11
C PRO A 98 -9.27 9.26 7.58
N MET A 99 -8.99 9.11 8.88
CA MET A 99 -8.43 7.87 9.44
C MET A 99 -9.28 6.63 9.18
N ILE A 100 -10.57 6.77 8.91
CA ILE A 100 -11.44 5.63 8.58
C ILE A 100 -10.97 4.88 7.32
N ALA A 101 -10.24 5.55 6.43
CA ALA A 101 -9.82 5.01 5.15
C ALA A 101 -8.31 4.69 5.10
N VAL A 102 -7.60 4.72 6.24
CA VAL A 102 -6.12 4.65 6.23
C VAL A 102 -5.60 3.34 5.63
N ALA A 103 -6.15 2.20 6.01
CA ALA A 103 -5.65 0.91 5.57
C ALA A 103 -5.81 0.71 4.05
N GLY A 104 -6.99 1.05 3.52
CA GLY A 104 -7.25 0.97 2.08
C GLY A 104 -6.42 1.97 1.27
N ALA A 105 -6.27 3.20 1.77
CA ALA A 105 -5.48 4.23 1.10
C ALA A 105 -4.00 3.86 1.04
N VAL A 106 -3.45 3.26 2.08
CA VAL A 106 -2.07 2.75 2.08
C VAL A 106 -1.93 1.63 1.05
N ALA A 107 -2.83 0.65 1.05
CA ALA A 107 -2.80 -0.45 0.08
C ALA A 107 -2.87 0.05 -1.37
N ASP A 108 -3.77 0.99 -1.66
CA ASP A 108 -3.89 1.60 -2.99
C ASP A 108 -2.64 2.35 -3.41
N HIS A 109 -2.01 3.08 -2.49
CA HIS A 109 -0.77 3.80 -2.76
C HIS A 109 0.38 2.86 -3.10
N ILE A 110 0.55 1.80 -2.33
CA ILE A 110 1.59 0.78 -2.59
C ILE A 110 1.35 0.13 -3.96
N LEU A 111 0.12 -0.27 -4.26
CA LEU A 111 -0.22 -0.83 -5.57
C LEU A 111 0.10 0.13 -6.71
N ALA A 112 -0.29 1.39 -6.59
CA ALA A 112 0.00 2.41 -7.60
C ALA A 112 1.50 2.59 -7.83
N THR A 113 2.29 2.57 -6.75
CA THR A 113 3.76 2.66 -6.82
C THR A 113 4.36 1.47 -7.56
N MET A 114 3.87 0.26 -7.30
CA MET A 114 4.33 -0.94 -7.99
C MET A 114 3.98 -0.90 -9.47
N LEU A 115 2.76 -0.47 -9.82
CA LEU A 115 2.30 -0.37 -11.22
C LEU A 115 3.04 0.72 -12.01
N ALA A 116 3.57 1.73 -11.35
CA ALA A 116 4.37 2.77 -12.00
C ALA A 116 5.79 2.29 -12.36
N ASP A 117 6.19 1.11 -11.86
CA ASP A 117 7.49 0.52 -12.18
C ASP A 117 7.50 -0.03 -13.61
N LYS A 118 8.64 0.10 -14.28
CA LYS A 118 8.81 -0.35 -15.68
C LYS A 118 8.96 -1.88 -15.83
N PHE A 119 9.01 -2.61 -14.73
CA PHE A 119 9.21 -4.06 -14.74
C PHE A 119 7.91 -4.85 -14.58
N THR A 120 6.80 -4.33 -15.10
CA THR A 120 5.48 -4.95 -14.97
C THR A 120 5.02 -5.73 -16.22
N ASP A 121 5.83 -5.80 -17.27
CA ASP A 121 5.41 -6.34 -18.58
C ASP A 121 4.91 -7.78 -18.52
N ASP A 122 5.53 -8.64 -17.70
CA ASP A 122 5.14 -10.04 -17.54
C ASP A 122 4.32 -10.31 -16.29
N VAL A 123 3.91 -9.26 -15.58
CA VAL A 123 3.11 -9.37 -14.36
C VAL A 123 1.65 -9.55 -14.74
N THR A 124 1.00 -10.58 -14.20
CA THR A 124 -0.43 -10.82 -14.43
C THR A 124 -1.30 -10.41 -13.25
N LYS A 125 -0.73 -10.36 -12.05
CA LYS A 125 -1.46 -9.95 -10.85
C LYS A 125 -0.56 -9.27 -9.83
N ILE A 126 -1.12 -8.33 -9.09
CA ILE A 126 -0.53 -7.77 -7.87
C ILE A 126 -1.66 -7.69 -6.84
N ILE A 127 -1.41 -8.17 -5.64
CA ILE A 127 -2.36 -8.10 -4.53
C ILE A 127 -1.64 -7.48 -3.32
N VAL A 128 -2.19 -6.41 -2.78
CA VAL A 128 -1.69 -5.76 -1.56
C VAL A 128 -2.77 -5.88 -0.49
N ASN A 129 -2.51 -6.65 0.54
CA ASN A 129 -3.40 -6.83 1.69
C ASN A 129 -2.81 -6.11 2.89
N ASN A 130 -3.50 -5.09 3.38
CA ASN A 130 -3.10 -4.31 4.55
C ASN A 130 -4.16 -4.46 5.65
N GLY A 131 -3.92 -5.39 6.58
CA GLY A 131 -4.82 -5.63 7.70
C GLY A 131 -6.24 -6.05 7.30
N GLY A 132 -6.41 -6.67 6.12
CA GLY A 132 -7.71 -7.07 5.59
C GLY A 132 -8.26 -6.16 4.50
N ASP A 133 -7.76 -4.94 4.35
CA ASP A 133 -8.07 -4.07 3.21
C ASP A 133 -7.18 -4.45 2.03
N VAL A 134 -7.80 -4.80 0.90
CA VAL A 134 -7.11 -5.36 -0.25
C VAL A 134 -7.21 -4.43 -1.45
N ALA A 135 -6.05 -4.04 -1.98
CA ALA A 135 -5.94 -3.45 -3.31
C ALA A 135 -5.37 -4.51 -4.27
N PHE A 136 -5.88 -4.57 -5.48
CA PHE A 136 -5.40 -5.55 -6.44
C PHE A 136 -5.44 -5.03 -7.87
N TRP A 137 -4.59 -5.61 -8.72
CA TRP A 137 -4.58 -5.38 -10.14
C TRP A 137 -4.36 -6.70 -10.87
N THR A 138 -5.03 -6.87 -11.99
CA THR A 138 -4.83 -8.00 -12.89
C THR A 138 -4.62 -7.51 -14.30
N ALA A 139 -3.74 -8.18 -15.05
CA ALA A 139 -3.59 -7.94 -16.47
C ALA A 139 -4.87 -8.37 -17.21
N PRO A 140 -5.16 -7.81 -18.41
CA PRO A 140 -6.31 -8.23 -19.20
C PRO A 140 -6.32 -9.75 -19.42
N GLY A 141 -7.46 -10.38 -19.10
CA GLY A 141 -7.63 -11.84 -19.23
C GLY A 141 -7.09 -12.67 -18.08
N ALA A 142 -6.42 -12.07 -17.10
CA ALA A 142 -5.93 -12.77 -15.90
C ALA A 142 -6.99 -12.79 -14.79
N ILE A 143 -6.86 -13.78 -13.90
CA ILE A 143 -7.74 -13.93 -12.72
C ILE A 143 -6.88 -13.83 -11.46
N ALA A 144 -7.27 -12.99 -10.51
CA ALA A 144 -6.66 -12.93 -9.20
C ALA A 144 -7.58 -13.62 -8.18
N LYS A 145 -6.97 -14.46 -7.33
CA LYS A 145 -7.61 -15.02 -6.15
C LYS A 145 -6.90 -14.47 -4.93
N ALA A 146 -7.63 -13.71 -4.12
CA ALA A 146 -7.13 -13.26 -2.82
C ALA A 146 -7.60 -14.26 -1.76
N GLN A 147 -6.65 -14.85 -1.03
CA GLN A 147 -6.99 -15.52 0.22
C GLN A 147 -7.10 -14.45 1.30
N LEU A 148 -8.33 -14.23 1.74
CA LEU A 148 -8.54 -13.46 2.95
C LEU A 148 -8.15 -14.36 4.11
N ALA A 149 -7.09 -13.97 4.83
CA ALA A 149 -6.74 -14.65 6.06
C ALA A 149 -7.89 -14.49 7.05
N GLY A 150 -8.55 -15.60 7.31
CA GLY A 150 -9.52 -15.67 8.39
C GLY A 150 -8.83 -15.66 9.75
#